data_c390573971a6663c2c0d91fdea3ee680
#
_entry.id   c390573971a6663c2c0d91fdea3ee680
#
_cell.length_a   1.000
_cell.length_b   1.000
_cell.length_c   1.000
_cell.angle_alpha   90.00
_cell.angle_beta   90.00
_cell.angle_gamma   90.00
#
_symmetry.space_group_name_H-M   'P 1'
#
loop_
_entity.id
_entity.type
_entity.pdbx_description
1 polymer ?
#
loop_
_entity_poly.entity_id
_entity_poly.type
_entity_poly.pdbx_seq_one_letter_code
_entity_poly.pdbx_strand_id
1 'polypeptide(L)'
;MDYYGYPVRRIENKFLQVDFLSEAGPRLVRLLAKGSDENLLAELPGLVQSTPFGEYHFFGGHRLWHSPESMPRSYLPDNDGLQIEDLPGGDLRLTQPVETGSGLRKAMELQLSADAPRLVIRHMLTNTGLWPVECAPWAITQLKLGGLAIIPQQKGVPEAQLLPDRRLTIWNYTRLKDPRLHLGDDFILVDGAGAKPACKIGTLNPQGWLAYLIGETLFVKRFTHQPEAVHSDFGCDTEVYVGDSFIELETLGPLATLQPGQTASHTETWELHSGVHAAPTLEGVRSLVQSYL
;
A
#
# COMPACT_ATOMS: atom_id res chain seq x y z
N MET A 1 17.58 10.29 -14.61
CA MET A 1 17.19 10.57 -13.22
C MET A 1 17.65 9.41 -12.37
N ASP A 2 17.90 9.65 -11.10
CA ASP A 2 18.55 8.70 -10.20
C ASP A 2 17.83 8.70 -8.83
N TYR A 3 17.79 7.53 -8.18
CA TYR A 3 17.31 7.33 -6.83
C TYR A 3 18.40 6.62 -6.03
N TYR A 4 19.28 7.38 -5.39
CA TYR A 4 20.42 6.86 -4.61
C TYR A 4 21.30 5.86 -5.37
N GLY A 5 21.61 6.14 -6.65
CA GLY A 5 22.39 5.27 -7.52
C GLY A 5 21.58 4.29 -8.36
N TYR A 6 20.27 4.19 -8.12
CA TYR A 6 19.38 3.34 -8.92
C TYR A 6 18.69 4.16 -10.02
N PRO A 7 18.71 3.71 -11.29
CA PRO A 7 18.07 4.43 -12.38
C PRO A 7 16.54 4.42 -12.22
N VAL A 8 15.92 5.56 -12.51
CA VAL A 8 14.46 5.73 -12.45
C VAL A 8 13.89 6.25 -13.75
N ARG A 9 12.65 5.83 -14.04
CA ARG A 9 11.78 6.48 -15.02
C ARG A 9 10.72 7.29 -14.31
N ARG A 10 10.21 8.33 -15.00
CA ARG A 10 9.14 9.20 -14.52
C ARG A 10 7.94 9.14 -15.43
N ILE A 11 6.75 9.06 -14.83
CA ILE A 11 5.49 9.43 -15.44
C ILE A 11 4.95 10.66 -14.73
N GLU A 12 4.39 11.60 -15.49
CA GLU A 12 3.87 12.83 -14.90
C GLU A 12 2.70 13.40 -15.72
N ASN A 13 1.84 14.13 -15.03
CA ASN A 13 0.79 14.96 -15.63
C ASN A 13 0.87 16.38 -15.05
N LYS A 14 -0.14 17.20 -15.26
CA LYS A 14 -0.18 18.56 -14.69
C LYS A 14 -0.38 18.62 -13.18
N PHE A 15 -0.61 17.49 -12.50
CA PHE A 15 -0.88 17.41 -11.06
C PHE A 15 0.15 16.61 -10.29
N LEU A 16 0.65 15.51 -10.85
CA LEU A 16 1.48 14.52 -10.17
C LEU A 16 2.78 14.24 -10.93
N GLN A 17 3.80 13.87 -10.16
CA GLN A 17 5.00 13.22 -10.63
C GLN A 17 5.18 11.90 -9.87
N VAL A 18 5.44 10.82 -10.60
CA VAL A 18 5.67 9.49 -10.04
C VAL A 18 6.95 8.93 -10.63
N ASP A 19 7.93 8.64 -9.78
CA ASP A 19 9.17 7.96 -10.19
C ASP A 19 9.11 6.50 -9.75
N PHE A 20 9.56 5.61 -10.63
CA PHE A 20 9.70 4.20 -10.35
C PHE A 20 11.09 3.71 -10.76
N LEU A 21 11.60 2.68 -10.07
CA LEU A 21 12.87 2.06 -10.44
C LEU A 21 12.74 1.42 -11.83
N SER A 22 13.74 1.59 -12.69
CA SER A 22 13.68 1.09 -14.06
C SER A 22 14.39 -0.25 -14.26
N GLU A 23 15.11 -0.74 -13.27
CA GLU A 23 15.87 -1.99 -13.34
C GLU A 23 15.51 -2.98 -12.22
N ALA A 24 14.92 -2.50 -11.12
CA ALA A 24 14.54 -3.29 -9.94
C ALA A 24 13.05 -3.12 -9.60
N GLY A 25 12.48 -4.06 -8.88
CA GLY A 25 11.08 -4.03 -8.44
C GLY A 25 10.16 -4.93 -9.25
N PRO A 26 8.86 -4.55 -9.38
CA PRO A 26 8.23 -3.20 -9.47
C PRO A 26 8.25 -2.38 -8.18
N ARG A 27 8.73 -1.12 -8.26
CA ARG A 27 8.83 -0.19 -7.14
C ARG A 27 8.51 1.24 -7.56
N LEU A 28 7.53 1.89 -6.93
CA LEU A 28 7.35 3.33 -7.04
C LEU A 28 8.11 3.98 -5.87
N VAL A 29 9.06 4.85 -6.15
CA VAL A 29 9.96 5.40 -5.12
C VAL A 29 9.74 6.89 -4.83
N ARG A 30 9.03 7.60 -5.72
CA ARG A 30 8.61 8.99 -5.46
C ARG A 30 7.18 9.23 -5.93
N LEU A 31 6.45 9.96 -5.12
CA LEU A 31 5.14 10.54 -5.43
C LEU A 31 5.16 11.99 -4.97
N LEU A 32 5.06 12.92 -5.91
CA LEU A 32 5.09 14.35 -5.64
C LEU A 32 3.87 15.04 -6.26
N ALA A 33 3.34 16.03 -5.56
CA ALA A 33 2.44 16.99 -6.19
C ALA A 33 3.23 17.84 -7.18
N LYS A 34 2.64 18.20 -8.31
CA LYS A 34 3.31 19.04 -9.32
C LYS A 34 3.67 20.41 -8.73
N GLY A 35 4.94 20.79 -8.86
CA GLY A 35 5.47 22.02 -8.28
C GLY A 35 5.98 21.89 -6.84
N SER A 36 5.89 20.70 -6.25
CA SER A 36 6.51 20.37 -4.97
C SER A 36 7.81 19.57 -5.19
N ASP A 37 8.80 19.81 -4.35
CA ASP A 37 10.02 18.99 -4.27
C ASP A 37 9.91 17.93 -3.16
N GLU A 38 8.79 17.89 -2.43
CA GLU A 38 8.60 16.95 -1.33
C GLU A 38 8.04 15.61 -1.82
N ASN A 39 8.86 14.57 -1.69
CA ASN A 39 8.42 13.19 -1.88
C ASN A 39 7.56 12.76 -0.69
N LEU A 40 6.34 12.30 -0.97
CA LEU A 40 5.45 11.75 0.05
C LEU A 40 5.89 10.37 0.54
N LEU A 41 6.51 9.59 -0.36
CA LEU A 41 6.94 8.22 -0.05
C LEU A 41 8.19 8.24 0.83
N ALA A 42 8.31 7.27 1.72
CA ALA A 42 9.53 7.05 2.50
C ALA A 42 10.69 6.65 1.58
N GLU A 43 11.87 7.15 1.84
CA GLU A 43 13.10 6.85 1.12
C GLU A 43 14.03 6.03 2.03
N LEU A 44 14.23 4.76 1.70
CA LEU A 44 14.93 3.78 2.54
C LEU A 44 16.01 3.02 1.75
N PRO A 45 16.92 3.71 1.05
CA PRO A 45 17.89 3.07 0.15
C PRO A 45 18.88 2.16 0.88
N GLY A 46 19.11 2.39 2.16
CA GLY A 46 20.03 1.58 2.99
C GLY A 46 19.37 0.51 3.83
N LEU A 47 18.03 0.36 3.75
CA LEU A 47 17.34 -0.68 4.51
C LEU A 47 17.35 -1.99 3.73
N VAL A 48 18.07 -2.99 4.28
CA VAL A 48 18.30 -4.28 3.63
C VAL A 48 18.00 -5.41 4.61
N GLN A 49 17.40 -6.48 4.10
CA GLN A 49 17.16 -7.73 4.83
C GLN A 49 17.91 -8.87 4.15
N SER A 50 18.84 -9.50 4.88
CA SER A 50 19.52 -10.71 4.38
C SER A 50 18.57 -11.89 4.39
N THR A 51 18.56 -12.65 3.29
CA THR A 51 17.77 -13.87 3.12
C THR A 51 18.64 -14.99 2.54
N PRO A 52 18.20 -16.26 2.58
CA PRO A 52 18.90 -17.36 1.90
C PRO A 52 19.00 -17.21 0.38
N PHE A 53 18.22 -16.28 -0.22
CA PHE A 53 18.19 -16.00 -1.67
C PHE A 53 18.97 -14.75 -2.05
N GLY A 54 19.63 -14.08 -1.09
CA GLY A 54 20.34 -12.84 -1.29
C GLY A 54 19.76 -11.70 -0.45
N GLU A 55 20.22 -10.50 -0.69
CA GLU A 55 19.76 -9.30 0.00
C GLU A 55 18.47 -8.76 -0.62
N TYR A 56 17.44 -8.62 0.22
CA TYR A 56 16.21 -7.93 -0.15
C TYR A 56 16.35 -6.45 0.23
N HIS A 57 16.24 -5.56 -0.76
CA HIS A 57 16.31 -4.11 -0.57
C HIS A 57 14.90 -3.53 -0.44
N PHE A 58 14.63 -2.81 0.64
CA PHE A 58 13.32 -2.18 0.85
C PHE A 58 13.09 -0.99 -0.06
N PHE A 59 14.12 -0.21 -0.38
CA PHE A 59 14.07 1.03 -1.15
C PHE A 59 13.16 2.11 -0.56
N GLY A 60 12.11 1.74 0.11
CA GLY A 60 10.98 2.58 0.46
C GLY A 60 9.90 2.57 -0.62
N GLY A 61 8.98 3.52 -0.54
CA GLY A 61 7.95 3.71 -1.54
C GLY A 61 6.91 2.60 -1.59
N HIS A 62 6.48 2.24 -2.79
CA HIS A 62 5.39 1.29 -2.97
C HIS A 62 5.86 0.01 -3.65
N ARG A 63 5.37 -1.13 -3.13
CA ARG A 63 5.71 -2.46 -3.61
C ARG A 63 4.51 -3.41 -3.60
N LEU A 64 4.60 -4.47 -4.40
CA LEU A 64 3.69 -5.61 -4.36
C LEU A 64 4.39 -6.78 -3.67
N TRP A 65 3.80 -7.22 -2.56
CA TRP A 65 4.13 -8.49 -1.94
C TRP A 65 2.99 -9.49 -2.15
N HIS A 66 3.16 -10.70 -1.64
CA HIS A 66 2.10 -11.69 -1.53
C HIS A 66 1.90 -12.04 -0.05
N SER A 67 0.67 -12.00 0.38
CA SER A 67 0.23 -12.38 1.72
C SER A 67 -0.17 -13.87 1.74
N PRO A 68 -0.09 -14.57 2.91
CA PRO A 68 0.39 -14.09 4.22
C PRO A 68 1.90 -13.87 4.25
N GLU A 69 2.35 -12.96 5.14
CA GLU A 69 3.78 -12.72 5.34
C GLU A 69 4.50 -13.96 5.85
N SER A 70 5.63 -14.29 5.25
CA SER A 70 6.47 -15.42 5.65
C SER A 70 7.91 -15.25 5.22
N MET A 71 8.84 -15.53 6.12
CA MET A 71 10.27 -15.62 5.79
C MET A 71 10.61 -17.00 5.22
N PRO A 72 11.44 -17.07 4.16
CA PRO A 72 11.98 -15.97 3.35
C PRO A 72 11.04 -15.53 2.22
N ARG A 73 9.88 -16.17 2.07
CA ARG A 73 9.00 -16.08 0.90
C ARG A 73 8.60 -14.65 0.53
N SER A 74 8.24 -13.81 1.50
CA SER A 74 7.83 -12.43 1.24
C SER A 74 9.01 -11.51 0.93
N TYR A 75 10.24 -11.93 1.25
CA TYR A 75 11.47 -11.14 1.14
C TYR A 75 12.42 -11.66 0.04
N LEU A 76 11.86 -12.21 -1.03
CA LEU A 76 12.67 -12.64 -2.18
C LEU A 76 13.20 -11.41 -2.91
N PRO A 77 14.52 -11.37 -3.23
CA PRO A 77 15.12 -10.24 -3.91
C PRO A 77 14.47 -9.94 -5.28
N ASP A 78 14.28 -8.65 -5.55
CA ASP A 78 13.78 -8.10 -6.81
C ASP A 78 14.68 -6.95 -7.30
N ASN A 79 16.00 -7.13 -7.13
CA ASN A 79 17.01 -6.09 -7.27
C ASN A 79 17.41 -5.80 -8.72
N ASP A 80 16.98 -6.62 -9.67
CA ASP A 80 17.33 -6.50 -11.09
C ASP A 80 16.30 -7.15 -12.02
N GLY A 81 16.52 -6.98 -13.33
CA GLY A 81 15.78 -7.71 -14.36
C GLY A 81 14.36 -7.22 -14.61
N LEU A 82 13.97 -6.05 -14.10
CA LEU A 82 12.65 -5.46 -14.35
C LEU A 82 12.43 -5.23 -15.85
N GLN A 83 11.31 -5.70 -16.36
CA GLN A 83 10.83 -5.44 -17.71
C GLN A 83 9.76 -4.34 -17.68
N ILE A 84 9.89 -3.37 -18.60
CA ILE A 84 8.95 -2.26 -18.74
C ILE A 84 8.35 -2.33 -20.13
N GLU A 85 7.03 -2.40 -20.21
CA GLU A 85 6.26 -2.43 -21.43
C GLU A 85 5.36 -1.19 -21.50
N ASP A 86 5.43 -0.46 -22.63
CA ASP A 86 4.51 0.63 -22.92
C ASP A 86 3.20 0.02 -23.46
N LEU A 87 2.08 0.29 -22.78
CA LEU A 87 0.76 -0.20 -23.15
C LEU A 87 -0.03 0.86 -23.96
N PRO A 88 -1.10 0.45 -24.67
CA PRO A 88 -1.97 1.41 -25.34
C PRO A 88 -2.54 2.46 -24.37
N GLY A 89 -2.64 3.71 -24.84
CA GLY A 89 -3.13 4.81 -24.01
C GLY A 89 -2.08 5.53 -23.16
N GLY A 90 -0.82 5.06 -23.19
CA GLY A 90 0.27 5.65 -22.40
C GLY A 90 0.44 5.02 -21.02
N ASP A 91 -0.28 3.93 -20.76
CA ASP A 91 -0.12 3.12 -19.57
C ASP A 91 1.19 2.32 -19.62
N LEU A 92 1.68 1.87 -18.48
CA LEU A 92 2.91 1.09 -18.37
C LEU A 92 2.64 -0.21 -17.64
N ARG A 93 3.33 -1.27 -18.06
CA ARG A 93 3.42 -2.51 -17.27
C ARG A 93 4.87 -2.73 -16.82
N LEU A 94 5.03 -2.91 -15.51
CA LEU A 94 6.30 -3.25 -14.85
C LEU A 94 6.22 -4.71 -14.43
N THR A 95 7.13 -5.56 -14.94
CA THR A 95 7.11 -7.00 -14.65
C THR A 95 8.48 -7.44 -14.15
N GLN A 96 8.53 -8.01 -12.94
CA GLN A 96 9.76 -8.62 -12.43
C GLN A 96 9.99 -10.01 -13.04
N PRO A 97 11.24 -10.52 -13.06
CA PRO A 97 11.50 -11.92 -13.30
C PRO A 97 10.73 -12.84 -12.37
N VAL A 98 10.55 -14.10 -12.75
CA VAL A 98 9.94 -15.09 -11.86
C VAL A 98 10.80 -15.26 -10.62
N GLU A 99 10.19 -15.15 -9.44
CA GLU A 99 10.86 -15.40 -8.17
C GLU A 99 11.23 -16.89 -8.06
N THR A 100 12.52 -17.17 -8.04
CA THR A 100 13.03 -18.55 -7.98
C THR A 100 12.55 -19.31 -6.74
N GLY A 101 12.37 -18.62 -5.62
CA GLY A 101 11.97 -19.24 -4.35
C GLY A 101 10.47 -19.51 -4.21
N SER A 102 9.60 -18.76 -4.91
CA SER A 102 8.14 -18.89 -4.80
C SER A 102 7.47 -19.40 -6.07
N GLY A 103 8.13 -19.26 -7.23
CA GLY A 103 7.51 -19.50 -8.54
C GLY A 103 6.47 -18.45 -8.93
N LEU A 104 6.37 -17.36 -8.19
CA LEU A 104 5.47 -16.25 -8.51
C LEU A 104 6.16 -15.24 -9.42
N ARG A 105 5.38 -14.63 -10.30
CA ARG A 105 5.76 -13.46 -11.07
C ARG A 105 4.87 -12.30 -10.67
N LYS A 106 5.49 -11.20 -10.28
CA LYS A 106 4.81 -9.96 -9.88
C LYS A 106 4.82 -8.96 -11.03
N ALA A 107 3.72 -8.25 -11.20
CA ALA A 107 3.65 -7.14 -12.13
C ALA A 107 2.76 -6.02 -11.57
N MET A 108 3.01 -4.79 -12.03
CA MET A 108 2.15 -3.63 -11.81
C MET A 108 1.83 -2.98 -13.15
N GLU A 109 0.57 -2.66 -13.37
CA GLU A 109 0.15 -1.75 -14.45
C GLU A 109 -0.12 -0.38 -13.86
N LEU A 110 0.44 0.65 -14.47
CA LEU A 110 0.34 2.04 -14.04
C LEU A 110 -0.45 2.83 -15.07
N GLN A 111 -1.55 3.44 -14.67
CA GLN A 111 -2.37 4.32 -15.49
C GLN A 111 -2.48 5.69 -14.83
N LEU A 112 -1.77 6.67 -15.36
CA LEU A 112 -1.80 8.05 -14.87
C LEU A 112 -2.88 8.83 -15.61
N SER A 113 -3.86 9.37 -14.86
CA SER A 113 -4.93 10.18 -15.45
C SER A 113 -4.36 11.45 -16.12
N ALA A 114 -4.83 11.78 -17.31
CA ALA A 114 -4.44 13.03 -17.99
C ALA A 114 -5.02 14.28 -17.29
N ASP A 115 -6.20 14.17 -16.68
CA ASP A 115 -7.01 15.31 -16.25
C ASP A 115 -7.27 15.39 -14.73
N ALA A 116 -6.74 14.44 -13.96
CA ALA A 116 -6.94 14.38 -12.51
C ALA A 116 -5.63 14.07 -11.76
N PRO A 117 -5.52 14.45 -10.46
CA PRO A 117 -4.42 14.06 -9.59
C PRO A 117 -4.55 12.58 -9.17
N ARG A 118 -4.60 11.69 -10.16
CA ARG A 118 -4.97 10.28 -9.97
C ARG A 118 -4.04 9.34 -10.70
N LEU A 119 -3.60 8.30 -9.98
CA LEU A 119 -2.88 7.13 -10.50
C LEU A 119 -3.65 5.86 -10.18
N VAL A 120 -3.94 5.03 -11.18
CA VAL A 120 -4.48 3.69 -10.98
C VAL A 120 -3.33 2.70 -11.08
N ILE A 121 -3.24 1.79 -10.12
CA ILE A 121 -2.22 0.74 -10.05
C ILE A 121 -2.93 -0.60 -9.96
N ARG A 122 -2.75 -1.45 -10.98
CA ARG A 122 -3.21 -2.83 -10.95
C ARG A 122 -2.04 -3.75 -10.62
N HIS A 123 -2.12 -4.38 -9.47
CA HIS A 123 -1.16 -5.35 -8.98
C HIS A 123 -1.54 -6.76 -9.45
N MET A 124 -0.56 -7.55 -9.87
CA MET A 124 -0.80 -8.89 -10.39
C MET A 124 0.23 -9.88 -9.83
N LEU A 125 -0.27 -11.01 -9.30
CA LEU A 125 0.50 -12.17 -8.89
C LEU A 125 0.15 -13.33 -9.80
N THR A 126 1.10 -13.82 -10.59
CA THR A 126 0.91 -14.98 -11.47
C THR A 126 1.69 -16.17 -10.93
N ASN A 127 1.00 -17.29 -10.70
CA ASN A 127 1.67 -18.56 -10.39
C ASN A 127 2.27 -19.15 -11.68
N THR A 128 3.59 -19.13 -11.78
CA THR A 128 4.33 -19.72 -12.91
C THR A 128 4.97 -21.07 -12.53
N GLY A 129 4.75 -21.52 -11.28
CA GLY A 129 5.23 -22.80 -10.78
C GLY A 129 4.42 -23.99 -11.26
N LEU A 130 4.74 -25.16 -10.75
CA LEU A 130 4.09 -26.44 -11.13
C LEU A 130 2.95 -26.82 -10.18
N TRP A 131 2.83 -26.17 -9.05
CA TRP A 131 1.89 -26.51 -7.99
C TRP A 131 0.94 -25.34 -7.67
N PRO A 132 -0.28 -25.61 -7.17
CA PRO A 132 -1.14 -24.56 -6.66
C PRO A 132 -0.46 -23.78 -5.53
N VAL A 133 -0.64 -22.46 -5.51
CA VAL A 133 -0.14 -21.58 -4.45
C VAL A 133 -1.29 -20.76 -3.89
N GLU A 134 -1.50 -20.81 -2.58
CA GLU A 134 -2.43 -19.93 -1.90
C GLU A 134 -1.75 -18.64 -1.50
N CYS A 135 -2.25 -17.51 -2.00
CA CYS A 135 -1.72 -16.18 -1.71
C CYS A 135 -2.72 -15.09 -2.06
N ALA A 136 -2.46 -13.89 -1.55
CA ALA A 136 -3.19 -12.68 -1.92
C ALA A 136 -2.23 -11.59 -2.38
N PRO A 137 -2.60 -10.75 -3.37
CA PRO A 137 -1.85 -9.52 -3.65
C PRO A 137 -1.87 -8.59 -2.43
N TRP A 138 -0.69 -8.15 -2.01
CA TRP A 138 -0.50 -7.27 -0.87
C TRP A 138 0.26 -6.02 -1.30
N ALA A 139 -0.47 -4.92 -1.39
CA ALA A 139 -0.01 -3.64 -1.90
C ALA A 139 0.41 -2.73 -0.75
N ILE A 140 1.71 -2.54 -0.56
CA ILE A 140 2.31 -1.85 0.58
C ILE A 140 2.87 -0.50 0.14
N THR A 141 2.44 0.58 0.78
CA THR A 141 2.94 1.94 0.53
C THR A 141 3.61 2.48 1.78
N GLN A 142 4.94 2.61 1.73
CA GLN A 142 5.74 3.24 2.78
C GLN A 142 5.76 4.76 2.59
N LEU A 143 5.31 5.48 3.60
CA LEU A 143 5.18 6.93 3.61
C LEU A 143 6.10 7.54 4.66
N LYS A 144 6.46 8.81 4.50
CA LYS A 144 7.21 9.56 5.50
C LYS A 144 6.42 9.66 6.79
N LEU A 145 7.13 9.66 7.92
CA LEU A 145 6.55 9.88 9.23
C LEU A 145 6.05 11.33 9.40
N GLY A 146 5.22 11.54 10.42
CA GLY A 146 4.76 12.87 10.84
C GLY A 146 3.35 13.24 10.39
N GLY A 147 2.65 12.33 9.72
CA GLY A 147 1.26 12.50 9.33
C GLY A 147 0.29 11.63 10.14
N LEU A 148 -0.95 11.58 9.71
CA LEU A 148 -2.05 10.85 10.34
C LEU A 148 -2.69 9.90 9.31
N ALA A 149 -2.64 8.60 9.57
CA ALA A 149 -3.39 7.63 8.79
C ALA A 149 -4.84 7.58 9.25
N ILE A 150 -5.76 7.48 8.29
CA ILE A 150 -7.20 7.52 8.50
C ILE A 150 -7.81 6.27 7.87
N ILE A 151 -8.45 5.44 8.67
CA ILE A 151 -9.16 4.23 8.23
C ILE A 151 -10.63 4.42 8.56
N PRO A 152 -11.55 4.47 7.57
CA PRO A 152 -12.96 4.62 7.85
C PRO A 152 -13.52 3.36 8.51
N GLN A 153 -14.51 3.54 9.37
CA GLN A 153 -15.22 2.46 10.03
C GLN A 153 -16.65 2.39 9.53
N GLN A 154 -17.12 1.19 9.21
CA GLN A 154 -18.54 0.99 8.94
C GLN A 154 -19.31 1.00 10.24
N LYS A 155 -20.44 1.72 10.25
CA LYS A 155 -21.42 1.63 11.33
C LYS A 155 -22.62 0.81 10.85
N GLY A 156 -22.89 -0.28 11.56
CA GLY A 156 -24.16 -0.98 11.43
C GLY A 156 -25.32 -0.14 11.99
N VAL A 157 -26.54 -0.53 11.67
CA VAL A 157 -27.76 0.03 12.27
C VAL A 157 -28.05 -0.77 13.54
N PRO A 158 -27.86 -0.19 14.75
CA PRO A 158 -27.91 -0.95 16.02
C PRO A 158 -29.21 -1.72 16.23
N GLU A 159 -30.31 -1.23 15.70
CA GLU A 159 -31.64 -1.82 15.86
C GLU A 159 -31.96 -2.94 14.86
N ALA A 160 -31.17 -3.03 13.77
CA ALA A 160 -31.37 -4.00 12.70
C ALA A 160 -30.34 -5.15 12.70
N GLN A 161 -29.26 -5.01 13.46
CA GLN A 161 -28.10 -5.91 13.38
C GLN A 161 -27.66 -6.37 14.77
N LEU A 162 -27.79 -7.69 15.01
CA LEU A 162 -27.42 -8.30 16.29
C LEU A 162 -26.01 -8.92 16.27
N LEU A 163 -25.42 -9.07 15.09
CA LEU A 163 -24.08 -9.67 14.93
C LEU A 163 -22.99 -8.60 14.87
N PRO A 164 -21.75 -8.93 15.26
CA PRO A 164 -20.61 -8.04 15.12
C PRO A 164 -20.41 -7.60 13.66
N ASP A 165 -20.14 -6.34 13.45
CA ASP A 165 -19.93 -5.72 12.13
C ASP A 165 -18.54 -5.13 11.93
N ARG A 166 -17.70 -5.14 12.97
CA ARG A 166 -16.33 -4.60 12.94
C ARG A 166 -15.32 -5.66 13.35
N ARG A 167 -14.16 -5.57 12.72
CA ARG A 167 -13.02 -6.41 13.03
C ARG A 167 -11.80 -5.52 13.25
N LEU A 168 -11.04 -5.81 14.30
CA LEU A 168 -9.75 -5.20 14.54
C LEU A 168 -8.73 -6.30 14.85
N THR A 169 -7.75 -6.45 13.98
CA THR A 169 -6.63 -7.36 14.14
C THR A 169 -5.44 -6.59 14.66
N ILE A 170 -4.75 -7.14 15.65
CA ILE A 170 -3.63 -6.49 16.34
C ILE A 170 -2.44 -7.45 16.32
N TRP A 171 -1.29 -7.00 15.81
CA TRP A 171 -0.06 -7.77 15.79
C TRP A 171 0.55 -7.88 17.17
N ASN A 172 1.27 -8.98 17.43
CA ASN A 172 1.80 -9.35 18.75
C ASN A 172 2.77 -8.33 19.37
N TYR A 173 3.40 -7.50 18.56
CA TYR A 173 4.31 -6.43 19.01
C TYR A 173 3.59 -5.09 19.26
N THR A 174 2.32 -4.98 18.89
CA THR A 174 1.51 -3.78 19.09
C THR A 174 1.00 -3.71 20.53
N ARG A 175 1.24 -2.62 21.21
CA ARG A 175 0.67 -2.38 22.55
C ARG A 175 -0.80 -1.98 22.42
N LEU A 176 -1.70 -2.60 23.20
CA LEU A 176 -3.14 -2.25 23.19
C LEU A 176 -3.43 -0.80 23.59
N LYS A 177 -2.52 -0.19 24.37
CA LYS A 177 -2.58 1.22 24.77
C LYS A 177 -1.50 2.04 24.07
N ASP A 178 -1.22 1.72 22.79
CA ASP A 178 -0.28 2.51 22.01
C ASP A 178 -0.84 3.92 21.81
N PRO A 179 -0.11 4.98 22.19
CA PRO A 179 -0.62 6.34 22.10
C PRO A 179 -0.85 6.81 20.66
N ARG A 180 -0.30 6.10 19.67
CA ARG A 180 -0.52 6.38 18.25
C ARG A 180 -1.88 5.91 17.75
N LEU A 181 -2.57 5.01 18.48
CA LEU A 181 -3.86 4.44 18.07
C LEU A 181 -5.02 5.24 18.71
N HIS A 182 -5.87 5.78 17.85
CA HIS A 182 -7.09 6.47 18.27
C HIS A 182 -8.29 5.75 17.66
N LEU A 183 -8.93 4.92 18.48
CA LEU A 183 -10.10 4.13 18.06
C LEU A 183 -11.36 4.98 18.22
N GLY A 184 -11.97 5.32 17.11
CA GLY A 184 -13.23 6.07 17.05
C GLY A 184 -14.32 5.27 16.36
N ASP A 185 -15.57 5.75 16.48
CA ASP A 185 -16.71 5.08 15.86
C ASP A 185 -16.75 5.26 14.34
N ASP A 186 -16.29 6.39 13.83
CA ASP A 186 -16.30 6.72 12.40
C ASP A 186 -14.99 6.38 11.72
N PHE A 187 -13.87 6.49 12.47
CA PHE A 187 -12.52 6.30 11.97
C PHE A 187 -11.63 5.67 13.04
N ILE A 188 -10.69 4.84 12.59
CA ILE A 188 -9.48 4.55 13.34
C ILE A 188 -8.40 5.49 12.78
N LEU A 189 -7.74 6.23 13.68
CA LEU A 189 -6.62 7.09 13.33
C LEU A 189 -5.33 6.50 13.88
N VAL A 190 -4.28 6.52 13.05
CA VAL A 190 -2.94 6.07 13.45
C VAL A 190 -1.98 7.23 13.25
N ASP A 191 -1.43 7.73 14.34
CA ASP A 191 -0.40 8.78 14.30
C ASP A 191 0.90 8.22 13.71
N GLY A 192 1.40 8.84 12.66
CA GLY A 192 2.66 8.53 12.00
C GLY A 192 3.90 8.96 12.78
N ALA A 193 3.80 9.20 14.08
CA ALA A 193 4.95 9.45 14.93
C ALA A 193 5.81 8.18 15.06
N GLY A 194 7.04 8.23 14.56
CA GLY A 194 7.98 7.12 14.62
C GLY A 194 8.37 6.75 16.05
N ALA A 195 8.22 5.49 16.44
CA ALA A 195 8.60 4.99 17.75
C ALA A 195 8.81 3.47 17.78
N LYS A 196 9.49 2.99 18.83
CA LYS A 196 9.61 1.56 19.16
C LYS A 196 8.82 1.25 20.44
N PRO A 197 8.19 0.09 20.53
CA PRO A 197 8.03 -0.92 19.49
C PRO A 197 7.19 -0.40 18.32
N ALA A 198 7.24 -1.10 17.20
CA ALA A 198 6.33 -0.84 16.09
C ALA A 198 4.87 -1.08 16.52
N CYS A 199 3.95 -0.50 15.77
CA CYS A 199 2.52 -0.70 15.93
C CYS A 199 1.93 -1.13 14.59
N LYS A 200 1.16 -2.20 14.56
CA LYS A 200 0.41 -2.62 13.37
C LYS A 200 -1.00 -3.05 13.76
N ILE A 201 -1.96 -2.56 13.00
CA ILE A 201 -3.36 -2.96 13.08
C ILE A 201 -3.89 -3.29 11.69
N GLY A 202 -4.90 -4.13 11.64
CA GLY A 202 -5.64 -4.44 10.43
C GLY A 202 -7.14 -4.47 10.69
N THR A 203 -7.92 -4.26 9.65
CA THR A 203 -9.38 -4.29 9.68
C THR A 203 -9.95 -4.74 8.35
N LEU A 204 -11.22 -5.14 8.37
CA LEU A 204 -12.04 -5.23 7.16
C LEU A 204 -12.62 -3.85 6.89
N ASN A 205 -12.45 -3.33 5.68
CA ASN A 205 -12.81 -1.97 5.32
C ASN A 205 -13.80 -1.91 4.14
N PRO A 206 -15.10 -2.10 4.39
CA PRO A 206 -16.12 -2.09 3.32
C PRO A 206 -16.27 -0.75 2.59
N GLN A 207 -15.75 0.35 3.15
CA GLN A 207 -15.76 1.64 2.48
C GLN A 207 -14.70 1.74 1.37
N GLY A 208 -13.72 0.83 1.34
CA GLY A 208 -12.77 0.68 0.24
C GLY A 208 -11.82 1.87 0.06
N TRP A 209 -11.48 2.57 1.14
CA TRP A 209 -10.48 3.62 1.11
C TRP A 209 -9.73 3.75 2.43
N LEU A 210 -8.51 4.25 2.36
CA LEU A 210 -7.74 4.76 3.51
C LEU A 210 -6.94 5.96 3.05
N ALA A 211 -6.57 6.84 4.00
CA ALA A 211 -5.91 8.08 3.65
C ALA A 211 -4.76 8.40 4.61
N TYR A 212 -3.85 9.28 4.18
CA TYR A 212 -2.76 9.82 4.98
C TYR A 212 -2.69 11.33 4.82
N LEU A 213 -2.88 12.04 5.92
CA LEU A 213 -2.73 13.49 5.98
C LEU A 213 -1.35 13.83 6.55
N ILE A 214 -0.51 14.51 5.77
CA ILE A 214 0.81 14.98 6.21
C ILE A 214 1.02 16.42 5.77
N GLY A 215 1.28 17.31 6.72
CA GLY A 215 1.31 18.75 6.42
C GLY A 215 -0.02 19.20 5.80
N GLU A 216 0.05 19.77 4.62
CA GLU A 216 -1.12 20.21 3.82
C GLU A 216 -1.41 19.26 2.64
N THR A 217 -0.92 18.03 2.69
CA THR A 217 -1.11 17.03 1.65
C THR A 217 -1.95 15.87 2.17
N LEU A 218 -3.05 15.58 1.45
CA LEU A 218 -3.87 14.39 1.68
C LEU A 218 -3.63 13.39 0.56
N PHE A 219 -3.11 12.22 0.93
CA PHE A 219 -2.99 11.06 0.08
C PHE A 219 -4.15 10.10 0.35
N VAL A 220 -4.84 9.66 -0.68
CA VAL A 220 -5.96 8.73 -0.59
C VAL A 220 -5.66 7.49 -1.43
N LYS A 221 -5.81 6.32 -0.82
CA LYS A 221 -5.82 5.02 -1.51
C LYS A 221 -7.25 4.49 -1.52
N ARG A 222 -7.77 4.18 -2.71
CA ARG A 222 -9.07 3.51 -2.87
C ARG A 222 -8.87 2.14 -3.49
N PHE A 223 -9.70 1.21 -3.07
CA PHE A 223 -9.76 -0.14 -3.61
C PHE A 223 -11.20 -0.66 -3.60
N THR A 224 -11.47 -1.73 -4.30
CA THR A 224 -12.81 -2.35 -4.28
C THR A 224 -12.83 -3.44 -3.21
N HIS A 225 -13.59 -3.20 -2.13
CA HIS A 225 -13.89 -4.22 -1.14
C HIS A 225 -14.73 -5.34 -1.77
N GLN A 226 -14.42 -6.60 -1.41
CA GLN A 226 -15.13 -7.79 -1.87
C GLN A 226 -15.78 -8.50 -0.67
N PRO A 227 -17.07 -8.29 -0.40
CA PRO A 227 -17.72 -8.70 0.85
C PRO A 227 -17.65 -10.20 1.15
N GLU A 228 -17.75 -11.04 0.11
CA GLU A 228 -17.76 -12.49 0.24
C GLU A 228 -16.37 -13.13 0.18
N ALA A 229 -15.32 -12.31 0.02
CA ALA A 229 -13.97 -12.81 -0.13
C ALA A 229 -13.34 -13.14 1.23
N VAL A 230 -12.50 -14.17 1.24
CA VAL A 230 -11.61 -14.46 2.36
C VAL A 230 -10.35 -13.63 2.20
N HIS A 231 -9.92 -12.98 3.26
CA HIS A 231 -8.67 -12.25 3.32
C HIS A 231 -7.72 -12.89 4.33
N SER A 232 -6.42 -12.71 4.16
CA SER A 232 -5.38 -13.12 5.12
C SER A 232 -5.46 -12.31 6.43
N ASP A 233 -4.58 -12.59 7.35
CA ASP A 233 -4.36 -11.84 8.58
C ASP A 233 -5.66 -11.65 9.40
N PHE A 234 -6.36 -12.79 9.62
CA PHE A 234 -7.69 -12.84 10.25
C PHE A 234 -8.78 -12.08 9.49
N GLY A 235 -8.63 -11.91 8.18
CA GLY A 235 -9.62 -11.32 7.28
C GLY A 235 -9.49 -9.81 7.16
N CYS A 236 -8.27 -9.29 7.13
CA CYS A 236 -8.00 -7.88 6.86
C CYS A 236 -7.82 -7.63 5.36
N ASP A 237 -8.46 -6.60 4.84
CA ASP A 237 -8.18 -6.03 3.51
C ASP A 237 -7.46 -4.69 3.59
N THR A 238 -7.32 -4.15 4.79
CA THR A 238 -6.65 -2.87 5.09
C THR A 238 -5.81 -3.02 6.35
N GLU A 239 -4.54 -2.60 6.27
CA GLU A 239 -3.62 -2.61 7.39
C GLU A 239 -2.82 -1.31 7.44
N VAL A 240 -2.42 -0.92 8.64
CA VAL A 240 -1.51 0.19 8.88
C VAL A 240 -0.42 -0.25 9.84
N TYR A 241 0.83 -0.11 9.39
CA TYR A 241 2.02 -0.32 10.21
C TYR A 241 2.73 1.01 10.44
N VAL A 242 3.23 1.25 11.65
CA VAL A 242 4.11 2.37 11.94
C VAL A 242 5.30 1.92 12.78
N GLY A 243 6.50 2.15 12.23
CA GLY A 243 7.78 1.87 12.87
C GLY A 243 8.48 3.14 13.32
N ASP A 244 9.80 3.09 13.38
CA ASP A 244 10.66 4.22 13.75
C ASP A 244 11.13 5.06 12.54
N SER A 245 10.93 4.59 11.33
CA SER A 245 11.46 5.22 10.12
C SER A 245 10.41 5.51 9.04
N PHE A 246 9.26 4.84 9.09
CA PHE A 246 8.16 4.99 8.13
C PHE A 246 6.83 4.52 8.70
N ILE A 247 5.75 4.91 8.03
CA ILE A 247 4.41 4.37 8.18
C ILE A 247 4.01 3.66 6.89
N GLU A 248 3.28 2.54 6.97
CA GLU A 248 2.75 1.81 5.83
C GLU A 248 1.22 1.91 5.79
N LEU A 249 0.71 2.23 4.61
CA LEU A 249 -0.69 2.06 4.26
C LEU A 249 -0.78 0.85 3.32
N GLU A 250 -1.47 -0.18 3.75
CA GLU A 250 -1.49 -1.46 3.08
C GLU A 250 -2.92 -1.85 2.69
N THR A 251 -3.08 -2.41 1.50
CA THR A 251 -4.34 -3.02 1.08
C THR A 251 -4.08 -4.42 0.54
N LEU A 252 -5.02 -5.33 0.80
CA LEU A 252 -4.89 -6.72 0.43
C LEU A 252 -6.05 -7.13 -0.49
N GLY A 253 -5.72 -7.79 -1.58
CA GLY A 253 -6.70 -8.51 -2.38
C GLY A 253 -7.20 -9.79 -1.66
N PRO A 254 -8.21 -10.46 -2.22
CA PRO A 254 -8.67 -11.75 -1.72
C PRO A 254 -7.59 -12.82 -1.70
N LEU A 255 -7.62 -13.66 -0.67
CA LEU A 255 -6.83 -14.89 -0.61
C LEU A 255 -7.39 -15.89 -1.63
N ALA A 256 -6.54 -16.35 -2.53
CA ALA A 256 -6.92 -17.26 -3.60
C ALA A 256 -5.88 -18.37 -3.79
N THR A 257 -6.38 -19.59 -4.12
CA THR A 257 -5.50 -20.68 -4.53
C THR A 257 -5.28 -20.61 -6.05
N LEU A 258 -4.12 -20.10 -6.44
CA LEU A 258 -3.73 -19.96 -7.85
C LEU A 258 -3.21 -21.27 -8.41
N GLN A 259 -3.88 -21.85 -9.39
CA GLN A 259 -3.36 -22.96 -10.18
C GLN A 259 -2.19 -22.47 -11.07
N PRO A 260 -1.31 -23.36 -11.58
CA PRO A 260 -0.29 -22.99 -12.55
C PRO A 260 -0.87 -22.18 -13.72
N GLY A 261 -0.27 -21.02 -14.00
CA GLY A 261 -0.71 -20.08 -15.03
C GLY A 261 -1.80 -19.09 -14.59
N GLN A 262 -2.43 -19.26 -13.42
CA GLN A 262 -3.45 -18.34 -12.95
C GLN A 262 -2.85 -17.08 -12.32
N THR A 263 -3.62 -15.98 -12.39
CA THR A 263 -3.26 -14.66 -11.86
C THR A 263 -4.32 -14.15 -10.91
N ALA A 264 -3.90 -13.73 -9.71
CA ALA A 264 -4.70 -12.87 -8.84
C ALA A 264 -4.36 -11.40 -9.11
N SER A 265 -5.35 -10.52 -9.03
CA SER A 265 -5.13 -9.08 -9.18
C SER A 265 -5.83 -8.28 -8.11
N HIS A 266 -5.21 -7.14 -7.76
CA HIS A 266 -5.74 -6.13 -6.84
C HIS A 266 -5.48 -4.75 -7.41
N THR A 267 -6.49 -3.88 -7.42
CA THR A 267 -6.38 -2.56 -8.02
C THR A 267 -6.54 -1.49 -6.97
N GLU A 268 -5.60 -0.56 -6.93
CA GLU A 268 -5.67 0.66 -6.14
C GLU A 268 -5.83 1.87 -7.06
N THR A 269 -6.59 2.85 -6.58
CA THR A 269 -6.60 4.20 -7.14
C THR A 269 -6.02 5.15 -6.10
N TRP A 270 -4.95 5.84 -6.47
CA TRP A 270 -4.32 6.85 -5.64
C TRP A 270 -4.77 8.23 -6.06
N GLU A 271 -5.08 9.08 -5.08
CA GLU A 271 -5.39 10.49 -5.28
C GLU A 271 -4.53 11.34 -4.36
N LEU A 272 -4.06 12.47 -4.86
CA LEU A 272 -3.22 13.40 -4.10
C LEU A 272 -3.82 14.79 -4.13
N HIS A 273 -4.16 15.33 -2.96
CA HIS A 273 -4.73 16.65 -2.80
C HIS A 273 -3.76 17.53 -2.00
N SER A 274 -3.42 18.70 -2.54
CA SER A 274 -2.55 19.69 -1.88
C SER A 274 -3.37 20.86 -1.35
N GLY A 275 -2.83 21.60 -0.38
CA GLY A 275 -3.51 22.74 0.24
C GLY A 275 -4.66 22.31 1.17
N VAL A 276 -4.56 21.11 1.72
CA VAL A 276 -5.58 20.56 2.63
C VAL A 276 -5.27 21.02 4.05
N HIS A 277 -6.20 21.77 4.64
CA HIS A 277 -6.07 22.24 6.01
C HIS A 277 -7.09 21.51 6.91
N ALA A 278 -6.62 20.58 7.70
CA ALA A 278 -7.44 19.87 8.67
C ALA A 278 -6.67 19.65 9.97
N ALA A 279 -7.34 19.82 11.11
CA ALA A 279 -6.75 19.43 12.39
C ALA A 279 -6.61 17.91 12.47
N PRO A 280 -5.53 17.36 13.05
CA PRO A 280 -5.34 15.93 13.24
C PRO A 280 -6.19 15.39 14.40
N THR A 281 -7.49 15.66 14.37
CA THR A 281 -8.50 15.27 15.34
C THR A 281 -9.66 14.58 14.64
N LEU A 282 -10.46 13.81 15.36
CA LEU A 282 -11.66 13.16 14.80
C LEU A 282 -12.61 14.15 14.14
N GLU A 283 -12.79 15.35 14.69
CA GLU A 283 -13.65 16.39 14.11
C GLU A 283 -13.05 16.98 12.82
N GLY A 284 -11.74 17.29 12.85
CA GLY A 284 -11.03 17.76 11.65
C GLY A 284 -11.05 16.74 10.53
N VAL A 285 -10.90 15.44 10.86
CA VAL A 285 -11.00 14.34 9.89
C VAL A 285 -12.42 14.22 9.32
N ARG A 286 -13.48 14.39 10.11
CA ARG A 286 -14.86 14.39 9.59
C ARG A 286 -15.08 15.48 8.54
N SER A 287 -14.62 16.69 8.82
CA SER A 287 -14.70 17.80 7.87
C SER A 287 -13.90 17.54 6.60
N LEU A 288 -12.71 16.95 6.74
CA LEU A 288 -11.85 16.55 5.61
C LEU A 288 -12.55 15.50 4.74
N VAL A 289 -13.13 14.46 5.34
CA VAL A 289 -13.83 13.39 4.61
C VAL A 289 -15.02 13.94 3.82
N GLN A 290 -15.81 14.83 4.41
CA GLN A 290 -16.92 15.47 3.70
C GLN A 290 -16.48 16.30 2.48
N SER A 291 -15.25 16.81 2.49
CA SER A 291 -14.75 17.71 1.44
C SER A 291 -14.02 16.99 0.32
N TYR A 292 -13.38 15.83 0.59
CA TYR A 292 -12.45 15.17 -0.33
C TYR A 292 -12.77 13.69 -0.59
N LEU A 293 -13.58 13.03 0.21
CA LEU A 293 -13.82 11.59 0.17
C LEU A 293 -15.30 11.23 0.04
#